data_8d3918b739c0966365a1385c874c0de3
#
_entry.id   8d3918b739c0966365a1385c874c0de3
#
_cell.length_a   1.000
_cell.length_b   1.000
_cell.length_c   1.000
_cell.angle_alpha   90.00
_cell.angle_beta   90.00
_cell.angle_gamma   90.00
#
_symmetry.space_group_name_H-M   'P 1'
#
loop_
_entity.id
_entity.type
_entity.pdbx_description
1 polymer ?
#
loop_
_entity_poly.entity_id
_entity_poly.type
_entity_poly.pdbx_seq_one_letter_code
_entity_poly.pdbx_strand_id
1 'polypeptide(L)'
;MSNFIMLIGLPASGKDAWAKEYIKEHPNTQVYSSDDIRKELYGDASHQGSPAKIFELMRSRTLSSLREDKDVIYNATNVSFKDRRGILSQVKNLKKEVKITGIILATPLKVCKERNCARERVVPNFVFNKMLSRWQTPFYNEGFNEIKVITDPQSEVAKEYSGKVFHFGDQKNPHHTFSLYEHCLRCYMSLISQKAPVEVCLAGLFHDWGKIFTQTFDEEGIAHYYQHENYSAYMVLEMGGSLEMAQLINYHMLPYNYKGGEATWRVRLGEELWQKVLMLHQADKEAH
;
A
#
# COMPACT_ATOMS: atom_id res chain seq x y z
N MET A 1 -4.37 -26.58 -11.19
CA MET A 1 -3.92 -25.17 -11.11
C MET A 1 -4.06 -24.74 -9.66
N SER A 2 -2.95 -24.43 -9.01
CA SER A 2 -2.97 -24.01 -7.60
C SER A 2 -3.16 -22.49 -7.49
N ASN A 3 -3.69 -22.03 -6.35
CA ASN A 3 -3.84 -20.63 -6.05
C ASN A 3 -2.80 -20.18 -5.01
N PHE A 4 -2.09 -19.10 -5.30
CA PHE A 4 -1.26 -18.39 -4.34
C PHE A 4 -1.91 -17.05 -4.01
N ILE A 5 -2.37 -16.89 -2.78
CA ILE A 5 -3.04 -15.69 -2.29
C ILE A 5 -2.11 -14.95 -1.34
N MET A 6 -1.73 -13.73 -1.69
CA MET A 6 -0.92 -12.86 -0.83
C MET A 6 -1.81 -11.85 -0.13
N LEU A 7 -1.84 -11.87 1.20
CA LEU A 7 -2.52 -10.83 1.97
C LEU A 7 -1.59 -9.62 2.15
N ILE A 8 -2.15 -8.43 1.97
CA ILE A 8 -1.45 -7.15 2.04
C ILE A 8 -2.25 -6.22 2.97
N GLY A 9 -1.61 -5.64 3.98
CA GLY A 9 -2.31 -4.72 4.88
C GLY A 9 -1.58 -4.49 6.19
N LEU A 10 -2.00 -3.46 6.91
CA LEU A 10 -1.44 -3.06 8.20
C LEU A 10 -1.65 -4.12 9.29
N PRO A 11 -0.95 -4.08 10.43
CA PRO A 11 -1.30 -4.87 11.60
C PRO A 11 -2.76 -4.65 11.98
N ALA A 12 -3.43 -5.70 12.44
CA ALA A 12 -4.85 -5.68 12.83
C ALA A 12 -5.85 -5.26 11.71
N SER A 13 -5.44 -5.25 10.42
CA SER A 13 -6.35 -4.98 9.29
C SER A 13 -7.34 -6.11 8.99
N GLY A 14 -7.33 -7.21 9.73
CA GLY A 14 -8.27 -8.32 9.55
C GLY A 14 -7.76 -9.45 8.66
N LYS A 15 -6.47 -9.49 8.30
CA LYS A 15 -5.87 -10.55 7.46
C LYS A 15 -6.13 -11.97 8.00
N ASP A 16 -5.96 -12.17 9.31
CA ASP A 16 -6.19 -13.47 9.94
C ASP A 16 -7.67 -13.88 9.89
N ALA A 17 -8.56 -12.92 10.10
CA ALA A 17 -10.01 -13.16 10.01
C ALA A 17 -10.41 -13.53 8.58
N TRP A 18 -9.89 -12.80 7.59
CA TRP A 18 -10.11 -13.08 6.18
C TRP A 18 -9.61 -14.48 5.80
N ALA A 19 -8.38 -14.83 6.21
CA ALA A 19 -7.82 -16.16 5.95
C ALA A 19 -8.67 -17.28 6.59
N LYS A 20 -9.11 -17.09 7.83
CA LYS A 20 -9.98 -18.05 8.52
C LYS A 20 -11.34 -18.22 7.83
N GLU A 21 -11.92 -17.16 7.29
CA GLU A 21 -13.18 -17.25 6.56
C GLU A 21 -12.98 -17.97 5.22
N TYR A 22 -11.92 -17.61 4.49
CA TYR A 22 -11.61 -18.21 3.20
C TYR A 22 -11.42 -19.74 3.28
N ILE A 23 -10.73 -20.25 4.29
CA ILE A 23 -10.47 -21.69 4.43
C ILE A 23 -11.74 -22.51 4.76
N LYS A 24 -12.82 -21.90 5.25
CA LYS A 24 -14.09 -22.63 5.47
C LYS A 24 -14.68 -23.12 4.16
N GLU A 25 -14.56 -22.32 3.10
CA GLU A 25 -15.02 -22.67 1.76
C GLU A 25 -13.95 -23.43 0.94
N HIS A 26 -12.66 -23.31 1.36
CA HIS A 26 -11.49 -23.85 0.67
C HIS A 26 -10.60 -24.65 1.64
N PRO A 27 -11.08 -25.82 2.17
CA PRO A 27 -10.43 -26.51 3.29
C PRO A 27 -9.04 -27.07 2.97
N ASN A 28 -8.69 -27.24 1.70
CA ASN A 28 -7.37 -27.72 1.26
C ASN A 28 -6.30 -26.62 1.18
N THR A 29 -6.65 -25.37 1.55
CA THR A 29 -5.73 -24.23 1.50
C THR A 29 -4.80 -24.22 2.71
N GLN A 30 -3.50 -24.14 2.46
CA GLN A 30 -2.49 -23.97 3.50
C GLN A 30 -2.33 -22.47 3.85
N VAL A 31 -2.31 -22.14 5.13
CA VAL A 31 -2.08 -20.76 5.59
C VAL A 31 -0.71 -20.67 6.24
N TYR A 32 0.15 -19.81 5.70
CA TYR A 32 1.45 -19.52 6.31
C TYR A 32 1.47 -18.07 6.80
N SER A 33 1.47 -17.91 8.11
CA SER A 33 1.49 -16.62 8.79
C SER A 33 2.88 -16.34 9.37
N SER A 34 3.36 -15.11 9.18
CA SER A 34 4.63 -14.67 9.77
C SER A 34 4.60 -14.69 11.30
N ASP A 35 3.44 -14.49 11.93
CA ASP A 35 3.27 -14.52 13.37
C ASP A 35 3.25 -15.95 13.90
N ASP A 36 2.62 -16.91 13.20
CA ASP A 36 2.61 -18.32 13.58
C ASP A 36 4.01 -18.92 13.47
N ILE A 37 4.74 -18.64 12.39
CA ILE A 37 6.13 -19.09 12.23
C ILE A 37 7.03 -18.49 13.31
N ARG A 38 6.79 -17.24 13.70
CA ARG A 38 7.53 -16.61 14.80
C ARG A 38 7.26 -17.32 16.12
N LYS A 39 5.99 -17.62 16.39
CA LYS A 39 5.60 -18.39 17.59
C LYS A 39 6.23 -19.78 17.60
N GLU A 40 6.26 -20.47 16.47
CA GLU A 40 6.89 -21.79 16.33
C GLU A 40 8.40 -21.72 16.61
N LEU A 41 9.12 -20.74 16.04
CA LEU A 41 10.58 -20.65 16.15
C LEU A 41 11.06 -20.15 17.52
N TYR A 42 10.28 -19.30 18.17
CA TYR A 42 10.73 -18.56 19.36
C TYR A 42 9.80 -18.70 20.57
N GLY A 43 8.72 -19.48 20.46
CA GLY A 43 7.73 -19.66 21.53
C GLY A 43 6.77 -18.48 21.71
N ASP A 44 7.06 -17.32 21.15
CA ASP A 44 6.29 -16.09 21.28
C ASP A 44 6.23 -15.32 19.94
N ALA A 45 5.02 -14.98 19.51
CA ALA A 45 4.80 -14.18 18.30
C ALA A 45 5.33 -12.74 18.43
N SER A 46 5.54 -12.24 19.65
CA SER A 46 6.11 -10.90 19.90
C SER A 46 7.62 -10.85 19.73
N HIS A 47 8.29 -12.00 19.85
CA HIS A 47 9.74 -12.07 19.73
C HIS A 47 10.20 -11.65 18.33
N GLN A 48 11.05 -10.61 18.24
CA GLN A 48 11.47 -10.08 16.92
C GLN A 48 12.34 -11.09 16.16
N GLY A 49 13.19 -11.83 16.85
CA GLY A 49 14.04 -12.88 16.30
C GLY A 49 14.79 -12.45 15.04
N SER A 50 15.03 -13.39 14.14
CA SER A 50 15.60 -13.12 12.81
C SER A 50 14.48 -13.06 11.75
N PRO A 51 14.10 -11.87 11.25
CA PRO A 51 13.11 -11.76 10.17
C PRO A 51 13.50 -12.59 8.94
N ALA A 52 14.79 -12.69 8.66
CA ALA A 52 15.29 -13.48 7.53
C ALA A 52 14.89 -14.96 7.65
N LYS A 53 15.09 -15.58 8.84
CA LYS A 53 14.72 -16.98 9.08
C LYS A 53 13.21 -17.20 9.00
N ILE A 54 12.41 -16.27 9.55
CA ILE A 54 10.95 -16.35 9.52
C ILE A 54 10.46 -16.37 8.07
N PHE A 55 10.87 -15.41 7.28
CA PHE A 55 10.45 -15.31 5.88
C PHE A 55 11.06 -16.36 4.97
N GLU A 56 12.25 -16.89 5.29
CA GLU A 56 12.84 -18.03 4.59
C GLU A 56 11.99 -19.29 4.79
N LEU A 57 11.64 -19.61 6.04
CA LEU A 57 10.80 -20.76 6.36
C LEU A 57 9.40 -20.61 5.74
N MET A 58 8.82 -19.42 5.82
CA MET A 58 7.53 -19.11 5.22
C MET A 58 7.55 -19.32 3.70
N ARG A 59 8.59 -18.83 2.99
CA ARG A 59 8.77 -19.06 1.55
C ARG A 59 8.97 -20.54 1.22
N SER A 60 9.84 -21.23 1.95
CA SER A 60 10.11 -22.65 1.73
C SER A 60 8.84 -23.48 1.82
N ARG A 61 8.03 -23.31 2.87
CA ARG A 61 6.75 -24.02 3.04
C ARG A 61 5.76 -23.68 1.95
N THR A 62 5.66 -22.39 1.58
CA THR A 62 4.80 -21.94 0.47
C THR A 62 5.14 -22.66 -0.83
N LEU A 63 6.43 -22.69 -1.19
CA LEU A 63 6.85 -23.31 -2.45
C LEU A 63 6.69 -24.84 -2.41
N SER A 64 6.89 -25.49 -1.26
CA SER A 64 6.62 -26.93 -1.10
C SER A 64 5.15 -27.25 -1.34
N SER A 65 4.24 -26.54 -0.69
CA SER A 65 2.80 -26.75 -0.83
C SER A 65 2.31 -26.49 -2.26
N LEU A 66 2.80 -25.44 -2.92
CA LEU A 66 2.45 -25.17 -4.33
C LEU A 66 2.96 -26.27 -5.27
N ARG A 67 4.13 -26.90 -4.98
CA ARG A 67 4.60 -28.07 -5.76
C ARG A 67 3.72 -29.32 -5.58
N GLU A 68 3.06 -29.42 -4.43
CA GLU A 68 2.12 -30.48 -4.09
C GLU A 68 0.67 -30.18 -4.55
N ASP A 69 0.48 -29.18 -5.40
CA ASP A 69 -0.83 -28.72 -5.93
C ASP A 69 -1.81 -28.22 -4.85
N LYS A 70 -1.30 -27.78 -3.69
CA LYS A 70 -2.10 -27.16 -2.64
C LYS A 70 -2.23 -25.66 -2.87
N ASP A 71 -3.37 -25.11 -2.52
CA ASP A 71 -3.58 -23.67 -2.47
C ASP A 71 -2.87 -23.08 -1.22
N VAL A 72 -2.37 -21.86 -1.34
CA VAL A 72 -1.60 -21.22 -0.26
C VAL A 72 -2.07 -19.80 -0.03
N ILE A 73 -2.32 -19.45 1.24
CA ILE A 73 -2.42 -18.07 1.72
C ILE A 73 -1.10 -17.68 2.39
N TYR A 74 -0.46 -16.64 1.85
CA TYR A 74 0.76 -16.02 2.38
C TYR A 74 0.39 -14.81 3.22
N ASN A 75 0.34 -14.99 4.55
CA ASN A 75 -0.20 -14.01 5.47
C ASN A 75 0.92 -13.26 6.21
N ALA A 76 1.26 -12.08 5.71
CA ALA A 76 2.12 -11.10 6.36
C ALA A 76 1.66 -9.68 5.97
N THR A 77 2.33 -8.64 6.43
CA THR A 77 1.93 -7.26 6.10
C THR A 77 2.15 -6.91 4.63
N ASN A 78 3.25 -7.37 4.02
CA ASN A 78 3.57 -7.27 2.59
C ASN A 78 3.39 -5.86 1.99
N VAL A 79 3.62 -4.80 2.78
CA VAL A 79 3.25 -3.42 2.43
C VAL A 79 4.14 -2.80 1.36
N SER A 80 5.37 -3.30 1.15
CA SER A 80 6.27 -2.74 0.16
C SER A 80 6.56 -3.70 -1.00
N PHE A 81 6.92 -3.16 -2.16
CA PHE A 81 7.37 -3.94 -3.31
C PHE A 81 8.53 -4.88 -2.95
N LYS A 82 9.47 -4.41 -2.11
CA LYS A 82 10.60 -5.21 -1.64
C LYS A 82 10.14 -6.45 -0.87
N ASP A 83 9.11 -6.32 -0.06
CA ASP A 83 8.58 -7.42 0.77
C ASP A 83 7.92 -8.48 -0.11
N ARG A 84 7.22 -8.07 -1.19
CA ARG A 84 6.49 -8.95 -2.11
C ARG A 84 7.36 -9.61 -3.16
N ARG A 85 8.32 -8.87 -3.74
CA ARG A 85 9.11 -9.26 -4.91
C ARG A 85 9.76 -10.64 -4.78
N GLY A 86 10.33 -10.93 -3.61
CA GLY A 86 11.12 -12.16 -3.42
C GLY A 86 10.31 -13.43 -3.60
N ILE A 87 9.13 -13.50 -2.97
CA ILE A 87 8.26 -14.68 -3.09
C ILE A 87 7.53 -14.73 -4.43
N LEU A 88 7.06 -13.59 -4.95
CA LEU A 88 6.38 -13.52 -6.26
C LEU A 88 7.27 -14.05 -7.39
N SER A 89 8.55 -13.64 -7.40
CA SER A 89 9.52 -14.16 -8.37
C SER A 89 9.72 -15.68 -8.25
N GLN A 90 9.79 -16.21 -7.03
CA GLN A 90 9.96 -17.64 -6.81
C GLN A 90 8.72 -18.45 -7.22
N VAL A 91 7.52 -17.95 -6.95
CA VAL A 91 6.26 -18.58 -7.37
C VAL A 91 6.14 -18.59 -8.89
N LYS A 92 6.46 -17.48 -9.56
CA LYS A 92 6.49 -17.41 -11.04
C LYS A 92 7.46 -18.38 -11.68
N ASN A 93 8.58 -18.66 -11.02
CA ASN A 93 9.61 -19.58 -11.52
C ASN A 93 9.30 -21.06 -11.24
N LEU A 94 8.19 -21.37 -10.58
CA LEU A 94 7.72 -22.75 -10.47
C LEU A 94 7.37 -23.27 -11.88
N LYS A 95 7.81 -24.52 -12.18
CA LYS A 95 7.44 -25.20 -13.44
C LYS A 95 5.99 -25.69 -13.40
N LYS A 96 5.07 -24.88 -12.87
CA LYS A 96 3.66 -25.16 -12.70
C LYS A 96 2.85 -23.90 -12.92
N GLU A 97 1.64 -24.05 -13.37
CA GLU A 97 0.69 -22.96 -13.48
C GLU A 97 0.10 -22.65 -12.10
N VAL A 98 0.34 -21.43 -11.62
CA VAL A 98 -0.15 -20.92 -10.32
C VAL A 98 -0.86 -19.59 -10.56
N LYS A 99 -2.14 -19.49 -10.16
CA LYS A 99 -2.85 -18.21 -10.15
C LYS A 99 -2.39 -17.39 -8.92
N ILE A 100 -1.87 -16.22 -9.16
CA ILE A 100 -1.34 -15.32 -8.11
C ILE A 100 -2.34 -14.18 -7.87
N THR A 101 -2.91 -14.13 -6.67
CA THR A 101 -3.89 -13.10 -6.27
C THR A 101 -3.36 -12.28 -5.10
N GLY A 102 -3.36 -10.96 -5.23
CA GLY A 102 -3.12 -10.02 -4.14
C GLY A 102 -4.44 -9.58 -3.50
N ILE A 103 -4.57 -9.71 -2.18
CA ILE A 103 -5.73 -9.22 -1.42
C ILE A 103 -5.24 -8.09 -0.52
N ILE A 104 -5.63 -6.87 -0.84
CA ILE A 104 -5.35 -5.68 -0.03
C ILE A 104 -6.48 -5.51 0.97
N LEU A 105 -6.16 -5.58 2.27
CA LEU A 105 -7.11 -5.23 3.33
C LEU A 105 -6.84 -3.78 3.75
N ALA A 106 -7.56 -2.86 3.13
CA ALA A 106 -7.46 -1.42 3.33
C ALA A 106 -8.40 -0.96 4.47
N THR A 107 -8.26 -1.59 5.63
CA THR A 107 -9.02 -1.21 6.84
C THR A 107 -8.55 0.16 7.34
N PRO A 108 -9.47 1.08 7.71
CA PRO A 108 -9.11 2.39 8.22
C PRO A 108 -8.06 2.34 9.33
N LEU A 109 -7.05 3.20 9.22
CA LEU A 109 -5.91 3.23 10.16
C LEU A 109 -6.38 3.35 11.61
N LYS A 110 -7.41 4.16 11.86
CA LYS A 110 -8.03 4.31 13.18
C LYS A 110 -8.54 2.98 13.69
N VAL A 111 -9.29 2.25 12.88
CA VAL A 111 -9.85 0.92 13.21
C VAL A 111 -8.73 -0.11 13.44
N CYS A 112 -7.66 -0.07 12.61
CA CYS A 112 -6.49 -0.92 12.83
C CYS A 112 -5.85 -0.66 14.20
N LYS A 113 -5.70 0.60 14.61
CA LYS A 113 -5.13 0.98 15.91
C LYS A 113 -6.05 0.57 17.06
N GLU A 114 -7.35 0.77 16.95
CA GLU A 114 -8.35 0.34 17.95
C GLU A 114 -8.33 -1.18 18.15
N ARG A 115 -8.40 -1.95 17.05
CA ARG A 115 -8.30 -3.41 17.09
C ARG A 115 -6.96 -3.90 17.66
N ASN A 116 -5.87 -3.17 17.36
CA ASN A 116 -4.55 -3.50 17.87
C ASN A 116 -4.46 -3.35 19.39
N CYS A 117 -5.11 -2.34 19.98
CA CYS A 117 -5.15 -2.15 21.44
C CYS A 117 -5.89 -3.30 22.17
N ALA A 118 -6.81 -3.97 21.51
CA ALA A 118 -7.56 -5.11 22.05
C ALA A 118 -6.84 -6.47 21.87
N ARG A 119 -5.67 -6.49 21.23
CA ARG A 119 -4.90 -7.72 21.02
C ARG A 119 -4.01 -8.04 22.24
N GLU A 120 -3.77 -9.34 22.49
CA GLU A 120 -2.77 -9.79 23.45
C GLU A 120 -1.38 -9.20 23.14
N ARG A 121 -1.01 -9.19 21.86
CA ARG A 121 0.20 -8.53 21.36
C ARG A 121 -0.14 -7.18 20.74
N VAL A 122 0.17 -6.11 21.45
CA VAL A 122 0.01 -4.73 20.96
C VAL A 122 1.23 -4.32 20.16
N VAL A 123 1.02 -3.92 18.91
CA VAL A 123 2.06 -3.34 18.05
C VAL A 123 2.19 -1.85 18.35
N PRO A 124 3.40 -1.31 18.62
CA PRO A 124 3.58 0.11 18.92
C PRO A 124 3.15 1.03 17.77
N ASN A 125 2.61 2.21 18.08
CA ASN A 125 2.09 3.14 17.08
C ASN A 125 3.10 3.56 16.02
N PHE A 126 4.38 3.70 16.38
CA PHE A 126 5.43 4.05 15.42
C PHE A 126 5.61 3.00 14.31
N VAL A 127 5.24 1.73 14.57
CA VAL A 127 5.31 0.66 13.57
C VAL A 127 4.27 0.88 12.48
N PHE A 128 3.07 1.37 12.81
CA PHE A 128 2.06 1.74 11.81
C PHE A 128 2.59 2.85 10.90
N ASN A 129 3.17 3.90 11.48
CA ASN A 129 3.76 5.00 10.72
C ASN A 129 4.91 4.50 9.81
N LYS A 130 5.79 3.63 10.35
CA LYS A 130 6.86 3.00 9.58
C LYS A 130 6.33 2.11 8.43
N MET A 131 5.19 1.46 8.61
CA MET A 131 4.57 0.66 7.54
C MET A 131 3.91 1.54 6.50
N LEU A 132 3.21 2.59 6.91
CA LEU A 132 2.61 3.57 6.00
C LEU A 132 3.68 4.31 5.19
N SER A 133 4.76 4.76 5.82
CA SER A 133 5.88 5.40 5.11
C SER A 133 6.56 4.50 4.08
N ARG A 134 6.36 3.18 4.18
CA ARG A 134 6.86 2.18 3.24
C ARG A 134 5.77 1.58 2.36
N TRP A 135 4.52 2.08 2.48
CA TRP A 135 3.43 1.58 1.68
C TRP A 135 3.72 1.77 0.20
N GLN A 136 3.59 0.70 -0.56
CA GLN A 136 3.65 0.72 -2.02
C GLN A 136 2.49 -0.11 -2.56
N THR A 137 1.54 0.57 -3.16
CA THR A 137 0.36 -0.05 -3.77
C THR A 137 0.82 -1.05 -4.83
N PRO A 138 0.41 -2.33 -4.75
CA PRO A 138 0.85 -3.33 -5.69
C PRO A 138 0.33 -3.06 -7.10
N PHE A 139 1.08 -3.53 -8.10
CA PHE A 139 0.72 -3.45 -9.51
C PHE A 139 0.84 -4.81 -10.19
N TYR A 140 0.13 -5.00 -11.28
CA TYR A 140 0.03 -6.33 -11.94
C TYR A 140 1.39 -6.88 -12.40
N ASN A 141 2.29 -6.02 -12.89
CA ASN A 141 3.62 -6.44 -13.36
C ASN A 141 4.57 -6.90 -12.23
N GLU A 142 4.20 -6.76 -10.94
CA GLU A 142 4.90 -7.47 -9.86
C GLU A 142 4.74 -8.99 -10.02
N GLY A 143 3.66 -9.41 -10.67
CA GLY A 143 3.36 -10.79 -10.93
C GLY A 143 1.99 -11.28 -10.53
N PHE A 144 1.11 -10.38 -10.18
CA PHE A 144 -0.27 -10.71 -9.86
C PHE A 144 -1.09 -10.94 -11.12
N ASN A 145 -1.88 -12.02 -11.13
CA ASN A 145 -2.95 -12.23 -12.11
C ASN A 145 -4.18 -11.42 -11.73
N GLU A 146 -4.37 -11.18 -10.41
CA GLU A 146 -5.53 -10.46 -9.88
C GLU A 146 -5.12 -9.69 -8.62
N ILE A 147 -5.64 -8.47 -8.45
CA ILE A 147 -5.49 -7.69 -7.23
C ILE A 147 -6.88 -7.22 -6.80
N LYS A 148 -7.27 -7.56 -5.57
CA LYS A 148 -8.54 -7.15 -4.96
C LYS A 148 -8.29 -6.22 -3.80
N VAL A 149 -9.08 -5.16 -3.70
CA VAL A 149 -9.13 -4.27 -2.54
C VAL A 149 -10.37 -4.61 -1.73
N ILE A 150 -10.17 -4.91 -0.45
CA ILE A 150 -11.24 -5.11 0.52
C ILE A 150 -11.14 -3.99 1.52
N THR A 151 -12.18 -3.18 1.58
CA THR A 151 -12.32 -2.08 2.51
C THR A 151 -13.74 -2.01 3.02
N ASP A 152 -13.91 -1.42 4.20
CA ASP A 152 -15.19 -1.02 4.78
C ASP A 152 -15.09 0.50 5.04
N PRO A 153 -15.31 1.33 3.99
CA PRO A 153 -15.10 2.76 4.08
C PRO A 153 -16.09 3.39 5.05
N GLN A 154 -15.52 4.17 5.98
CA GLN A 154 -16.30 4.89 6.97
C GLN A 154 -16.39 6.37 6.60
N SER A 155 -17.60 6.90 6.46
CA SER A 155 -17.83 8.30 6.05
C SER A 155 -17.16 9.31 6.99
N GLU A 156 -17.06 8.98 8.27
CA GLU A 156 -16.39 9.79 9.29
C GLU A 156 -14.88 9.93 9.02
N VAL A 157 -14.22 8.89 8.52
CA VAL A 157 -12.79 8.92 8.16
C VAL A 157 -12.55 9.89 7.00
N ALA A 158 -13.35 9.83 5.96
CA ALA A 158 -13.27 10.75 4.83
C ALA A 158 -13.52 12.20 5.25
N LYS A 159 -14.52 12.45 6.11
CA LYS A 159 -14.81 13.79 6.67
C LYS A 159 -13.66 14.31 7.53
N GLU A 160 -13.09 13.45 8.38
CA GLU A 160 -11.95 13.82 9.25
C GLU A 160 -10.75 14.24 8.39
N TYR A 161 -10.39 13.47 7.36
CA TYR A 161 -9.27 13.80 6.49
C TYR A 161 -9.51 15.06 5.67
N SER A 162 -10.70 15.21 5.09
CA SER A 162 -11.09 16.41 4.36
C SER A 162 -11.00 17.66 5.24
N GLY A 163 -11.49 17.59 6.48
CA GLY A 163 -11.38 18.68 7.45
C GLY A 163 -9.92 19.03 7.77
N LYS A 164 -9.08 18.02 8.01
CA LYS A 164 -7.64 18.23 8.27
C LYS A 164 -6.93 18.88 7.11
N VAL A 165 -7.18 18.42 5.87
CA VAL A 165 -6.59 19.00 4.65
C VAL A 165 -7.02 20.45 4.47
N PHE A 166 -8.32 20.75 4.66
CA PHE A 166 -8.84 22.11 4.55
C PHE A 166 -8.22 23.06 5.57
N HIS A 167 -8.04 22.60 6.83
CA HIS A 167 -7.46 23.42 7.91
C HIS A 167 -5.93 23.36 7.98
N PHE A 168 -5.26 22.58 7.14
CA PHE A 168 -3.80 22.47 7.14
C PHE A 168 -3.11 23.82 6.81
N GLY A 169 -3.76 24.59 5.93
CA GLY A 169 -3.33 25.93 5.57
C GLY A 169 -2.04 25.96 4.75
N ASP A 170 -1.18 26.93 5.07
CA ASP A 170 0.11 27.13 4.42
C ASP A 170 1.04 25.92 4.62
N GLN A 171 1.65 25.47 3.53
CA GLN A 171 2.54 24.32 3.52
C GLN A 171 3.94 24.62 4.08
N LYS A 172 4.24 25.91 4.45
CA LYS A 172 5.51 26.33 5.06
C LYS A 172 6.76 25.86 4.33
N ASN A 173 6.68 25.81 3.01
CA ASN A 173 7.76 25.41 2.14
C ASN A 173 7.81 26.35 0.92
N PRO A 174 8.96 26.91 0.54
CA PRO A 174 9.08 27.91 -0.54
C PRO A 174 8.67 27.38 -1.91
N HIS A 175 8.58 26.07 -2.10
CA HIS A 175 8.10 25.47 -3.35
C HIS A 175 6.58 25.41 -3.44
N HIS A 176 5.84 25.82 -2.40
CA HIS A 176 4.38 25.77 -2.37
C HIS A 176 3.80 27.16 -2.11
N THR A 177 3.14 27.74 -3.12
CA THR A 177 2.52 29.07 -3.03
C THR A 177 1.11 29.02 -2.42
N PHE A 178 0.43 27.89 -2.56
CA PHE A 178 -0.96 27.72 -2.16
C PHE A 178 -1.07 26.86 -0.88
N SER A 179 -2.22 27.01 -0.20
CA SER A 179 -2.60 26.05 0.85
C SER A 179 -2.69 24.64 0.27
N LEU A 180 -2.56 23.63 1.13
CA LEU A 180 -2.66 22.22 0.69
C LEU A 180 -3.95 21.93 -0.07
N TYR A 181 -5.08 22.46 0.44
CA TYR A 181 -6.39 22.29 -0.20
C TYR A 181 -6.45 22.95 -1.58
N GLU A 182 -5.99 24.20 -1.70
CA GLU A 182 -6.01 24.93 -2.97
C GLU A 182 -5.10 24.27 -4.01
N HIS A 183 -3.91 23.82 -3.61
CA HIS A 183 -3.00 23.09 -4.49
C HIS A 183 -3.66 21.83 -5.07
N CYS A 184 -4.21 20.97 -4.21
CA CYS A 184 -4.91 19.76 -4.66
C CYS A 184 -6.10 20.09 -5.57
N LEU A 185 -6.88 21.13 -5.25
CA LEU A 185 -8.02 21.54 -6.07
C LEU A 185 -7.58 22.07 -7.44
N ARG A 186 -6.48 22.86 -7.51
CA ARG A 186 -5.92 23.35 -8.77
C ARG A 186 -5.43 22.22 -9.65
N CYS A 187 -4.71 21.25 -9.09
CA CYS A 187 -4.27 20.05 -9.79
C CYS A 187 -5.49 19.29 -10.39
N TYR A 188 -6.53 19.06 -9.58
CA TYR A 188 -7.77 18.43 -10.03
C TYR A 188 -8.43 19.21 -11.18
N MET A 189 -8.59 20.53 -11.05
CA MET A 189 -9.23 21.37 -12.06
C MET A 189 -8.42 21.44 -13.36
N SER A 190 -7.09 21.47 -13.27
CA SER A 190 -6.20 21.38 -14.45
C SER A 190 -6.45 20.07 -15.20
N LEU A 191 -6.49 18.93 -14.51
CA LEU A 191 -6.75 17.62 -15.13
C LEU A 191 -8.15 17.52 -15.75
N ILE A 192 -9.17 18.08 -15.10
CA ILE A 192 -10.53 18.17 -15.68
C ILE A 192 -10.51 18.97 -16.98
N SER A 193 -9.84 20.12 -17.00
CA SER A 193 -9.75 20.99 -18.20
C SER A 193 -9.05 20.29 -19.38
N GLN A 194 -8.09 19.42 -19.07
CA GLN A 194 -7.37 18.58 -20.04
C GLN A 194 -8.16 17.33 -20.47
N LYS A 195 -9.36 17.11 -19.92
CA LYS A 195 -10.18 15.91 -20.16
C LYS A 195 -9.43 14.61 -19.80
N ALA A 196 -8.62 14.65 -18.74
CA ALA A 196 -7.91 13.47 -18.25
C ALA A 196 -8.91 12.38 -17.77
N PRO A 197 -8.50 11.11 -17.73
CA PRO A 197 -9.32 10.04 -17.13
C PRO A 197 -9.74 10.37 -15.70
N VAL A 198 -10.93 9.90 -15.30
CA VAL A 198 -11.52 10.25 -13.99
C VAL A 198 -10.63 9.86 -12.81
N GLU A 199 -9.97 8.71 -12.89
CA GLU A 199 -9.02 8.24 -11.87
C GLU A 199 -7.82 9.18 -11.72
N VAL A 200 -7.33 9.75 -12.83
CA VAL A 200 -6.22 10.72 -12.82
C VAL A 200 -6.68 12.03 -12.20
N CYS A 201 -7.89 12.50 -12.56
CA CYS A 201 -8.47 13.70 -11.96
C CYS A 201 -8.64 13.54 -10.44
N LEU A 202 -9.24 12.43 -10.00
CA LEU A 202 -9.40 12.15 -8.57
C LEU A 202 -8.05 11.96 -7.87
N ALA A 203 -7.09 11.31 -8.51
CA ALA A 203 -5.74 11.24 -7.97
C ALA A 203 -5.14 12.64 -7.76
N GLY A 204 -5.37 13.58 -8.67
CA GLY A 204 -4.97 14.98 -8.51
C GLY A 204 -5.57 15.66 -7.28
N LEU A 205 -6.82 15.33 -6.92
CA LEU A 205 -7.46 15.87 -5.73
C LEU A 205 -6.86 15.33 -4.42
N PHE A 206 -6.37 14.09 -4.42
CA PHE A 206 -5.98 13.37 -3.20
C PHE A 206 -4.47 13.11 -3.07
N HIS A 207 -3.65 13.41 -4.10
CA HIS A 207 -2.24 12.99 -4.15
C HIS A 207 -1.41 13.44 -2.94
N ASP A 208 -1.71 14.59 -2.42
CA ASP A 208 -0.94 15.27 -1.36
C ASP A 208 -1.57 15.19 0.03
N TRP A 209 -2.71 14.53 0.19
CA TRP A 209 -3.41 14.47 1.48
C TRP A 209 -2.58 13.86 2.61
N GLY A 210 -1.64 12.99 2.30
CA GLY A 210 -0.69 12.42 3.26
C GLY A 210 0.22 13.43 3.94
N LYS A 211 0.37 14.65 3.39
CA LYS A 211 1.16 15.74 4.00
C LYS A 211 0.70 16.08 5.41
N ILE A 212 -0.59 15.92 5.73
CA ILE A 212 -1.12 16.13 7.10
C ILE A 212 -0.53 15.20 8.16
N PHE A 213 0.12 14.09 7.75
CA PHE A 213 0.74 13.11 8.64
C PHE A 213 2.26 13.06 8.55
N THR A 214 2.86 13.71 7.55
CA THR A 214 4.29 13.56 7.23
C THR A 214 5.09 14.85 7.38
N GLN A 215 4.45 15.95 7.80
CA GLN A 215 5.11 17.22 7.99
C GLN A 215 6.22 17.12 9.05
N THR A 216 7.42 17.52 8.67
CA THR A 216 8.58 17.71 9.54
C THR A 216 9.22 19.05 9.22
N PHE A 217 9.99 19.60 10.13
CA PHE A 217 10.69 20.86 9.93
C PHE A 217 12.19 20.66 10.05
N ASP A 218 12.96 21.35 9.21
CA ASP A 218 14.40 21.48 9.37
C ASP A 218 14.78 22.59 10.37
N GLU A 219 16.09 22.83 10.53
CA GLU A 219 16.63 23.83 11.44
C GLU A 219 16.24 25.27 11.03
N GLU A 220 15.90 25.49 9.76
CA GLU A 220 15.49 26.78 9.19
C GLU A 220 13.97 27.00 9.30
N GLY A 221 13.24 26.01 9.79
CA GLY A 221 11.77 26.03 9.92
C GLY A 221 11.03 25.76 8.60
N ILE A 222 11.73 25.23 7.60
CA ILE A 222 11.14 24.83 6.32
C ILE A 222 10.51 23.45 6.49
N ALA A 223 9.26 23.31 6.03
CA ALA A 223 8.53 22.05 6.11
C ALA A 223 8.96 21.06 5.01
N HIS A 224 9.05 19.79 5.40
CA HIS A 224 9.31 18.66 4.51
C HIS A 224 8.21 17.61 4.68
N TYR A 225 7.88 16.88 3.58
CA TYR A 225 6.74 15.96 3.50
C TYR A 225 7.17 14.60 2.95
N TYR A 226 8.24 14.04 3.48
CA TYR A 226 8.79 12.78 2.96
C TYR A 226 7.76 11.64 3.02
N GLN A 227 7.58 10.97 1.88
CA GLN A 227 6.73 9.78 1.73
C GLN A 227 5.22 10.06 1.93
N HIS A 228 4.79 11.32 1.76
CA HIS A 228 3.37 11.68 1.79
C HIS A 228 2.55 10.90 0.76
N GLU A 229 3.14 10.59 -0.41
CA GLU A 229 2.53 9.79 -1.46
C GLU A 229 2.10 8.39 -0.97
N ASN A 230 2.86 7.80 -0.07
CA ASN A 230 2.56 6.48 0.49
C ASN A 230 1.36 6.55 1.45
N TYR A 231 1.30 7.59 2.27
CA TYR A 231 0.16 7.85 3.15
C TYR A 231 -1.09 8.18 2.35
N SER A 232 -0.99 9.09 1.37
CA SER A 232 -2.10 9.48 0.49
C SER A 232 -2.71 8.27 -0.22
N ALA A 233 -1.87 7.38 -0.75
CA ALA A 233 -2.32 6.17 -1.44
C ALA A 233 -3.08 5.21 -0.51
N TYR A 234 -2.62 5.03 0.74
CA TYR A 234 -3.35 4.22 1.70
C TYR A 234 -4.66 4.87 2.12
N MET A 235 -4.66 6.20 2.38
CA MET A 235 -5.86 6.97 2.72
C MET A 235 -6.95 6.81 1.68
N VAL A 236 -6.60 6.85 0.40
CA VAL A 236 -7.55 6.66 -0.69
C VAL A 236 -8.15 5.26 -0.68
N LEU A 237 -7.34 4.22 -0.48
CA LEU A 237 -7.84 2.85 -0.38
C LEU A 237 -8.78 2.65 0.81
N GLU A 238 -8.45 3.17 1.99
CA GLU A 238 -9.31 3.04 3.17
C GLU A 238 -10.61 3.86 3.07
N MET A 239 -10.63 4.90 2.22
CA MET A 239 -11.85 5.66 1.89
C MET A 239 -12.68 5.03 0.77
N GLY A 240 -12.25 3.91 0.20
CA GLY A 240 -12.97 3.20 -0.86
C GLY A 240 -12.60 3.62 -2.29
N GLY A 241 -11.50 4.34 -2.46
CA GLY A 241 -10.97 4.67 -3.78
C GLY A 241 -10.45 3.46 -4.54
N SER A 242 -10.34 3.60 -5.86
CA SER A 242 -9.92 2.51 -6.74
C SER A 242 -8.43 2.16 -6.56
N LEU A 243 -8.06 0.92 -6.94
CA LEU A 243 -6.67 0.48 -6.97
C LEU A 243 -5.81 1.39 -7.87
N GLU A 244 -6.32 1.74 -9.05
CA GLU A 244 -5.62 2.60 -10.00
C GLU A 244 -5.36 4.00 -9.43
N MET A 245 -6.35 4.61 -8.79
CA MET A 245 -6.20 5.90 -8.12
C MET A 245 -5.11 5.85 -7.05
N ALA A 246 -5.08 4.81 -6.22
CA ALA A 246 -4.04 4.63 -5.22
C ALA A 246 -2.66 4.39 -5.84
N GLN A 247 -2.57 3.68 -6.96
CA GLN A 247 -1.32 3.52 -7.72
C GLN A 247 -0.81 4.85 -8.27
N LEU A 248 -1.69 5.64 -8.90
CA LEU A 248 -1.34 6.96 -9.43
C LEU A 248 -0.77 7.86 -8.33
N ILE A 249 -1.46 7.94 -7.20
CA ILE A 249 -1.03 8.71 -6.03
C ILE A 249 0.31 8.19 -5.48
N ASN A 250 0.48 6.89 -5.34
CA ASN A 250 1.69 6.31 -4.76
C ASN A 250 2.93 6.57 -5.63
N TYR A 251 2.76 6.71 -6.93
CA TYR A 251 3.87 6.82 -7.88
C TYR A 251 4.04 8.22 -8.52
N HIS A 252 3.22 9.23 -8.15
CA HIS A 252 3.28 10.57 -8.74
C HIS A 252 4.62 11.29 -8.50
N MET A 253 5.32 10.95 -7.39
CA MET A 253 6.62 11.51 -7.08
C MET A 253 7.79 10.87 -7.83
N LEU A 254 7.57 9.76 -8.55
CA LEU A 254 8.65 9.09 -9.30
C LEU A 254 9.33 9.99 -10.32
N PRO A 255 8.61 10.83 -11.11
CA PRO A 255 9.25 11.69 -12.09
C PRO A 255 10.19 12.75 -11.50
N TYR A 256 10.06 13.09 -10.23
CA TYR A 256 11.01 14.00 -9.54
C TYR A 256 12.33 13.30 -9.19
N ASN A 257 12.31 11.99 -8.96
CA ASN A 257 13.48 11.25 -8.52
C ASN A 257 13.44 9.79 -8.97
N TYR A 258 13.87 9.53 -10.20
CA TYR A 258 13.92 8.18 -10.79
C TYR A 258 14.99 7.28 -10.16
N LYS A 259 14.78 6.81 -8.92
CA LYS A 259 15.63 5.76 -8.35
C LYS A 259 15.55 4.49 -9.20
N GLY A 260 16.60 4.20 -9.94
CA GLY A 260 16.67 3.05 -10.86
C GLY A 260 16.32 3.38 -12.32
N GLY A 261 16.12 4.65 -12.64
CA GLY A 261 15.87 5.15 -14.00
C GLY A 261 14.41 5.03 -14.47
N GLU A 262 14.01 5.97 -15.31
CA GLU A 262 12.66 6.05 -15.91
C GLU A 262 12.24 4.75 -16.60
N ALA A 263 13.11 4.23 -17.47
CA ALA A 263 12.84 3.00 -18.21
C ALA A 263 12.48 1.81 -17.32
N THR A 264 13.11 1.71 -16.15
CA THR A 264 12.82 0.66 -15.17
C THR A 264 11.42 0.79 -14.60
N TRP A 265 10.97 2.00 -14.27
CA TRP A 265 9.65 2.23 -13.71
C TRP A 265 8.56 2.12 -14.76
N ARG A 266 8.81 2.59 -15.99
CA ARG A 266 7.91 2.39 -17.13
C ARG A 266 7.62 0.92 -17.38
N VAL A 267 8.64 0.06 -17.36
CA VAL A 267 8.47 -1.40 -17.49
C VAL A 267 7.71 -1.99 -16.29
N ARG A 268 8.01 -1.54 -15.07
CA ARG A 268 7.36 -2.06 -13.84
C ARG A 268 5.88 -1.72 -13.78
N LEU A 269 5.53 -0.47 -14.00
CA LEU A 269 4.14 0.00 -13.94
C LEU A 269 3.32 -0.40 -15.17
N GLY A 270 3.99 -0.59 -16.31
CA GLY A 270 3.37 -0.73 -17.61
C GLY A 270 3.09 0.63 -18.24
N GLU A 271 3.02 0.65 -19.57
CA GLU A 271 2.92 1.89 -20.34
C GLU A 271 1.71 2.74 -19.97
N GLU A 272 0.54 2.11 -19.88
CA GLU A 272 -0.72 2.83 -19.61
C GLU A 272 -0.69 3.55 -18.26
N LEU A 273 -0.35 2.84 -17.18
CA LEU A 273 -0.26 3.44 -15.85
C LEU A 273 0.85 4.50 -15.79
N TRP A 274 1.96 4.24 -16.45
CA TRP A 274 3.08 5.19 -16.54
C TRP A 274 2.68 6.51 -17.18
N GLN A 275 1.96 6.48 -18.30
CA GLN A 275 1.48 7.70 -18.95
C GLN A 275 0.51 8.49 -18.06
N LYS A 276 -0.38 7.82 -17.34
CA LYS A 276 -1.27 8.45 -16.37
C LYS A 276 -0.51 9.08 -15.19
N VAL A 277 0.57 8.44 -14.71
CA VAL A 277 1.48 9.02 -13.69
C VAL A 277 2.12 10.30 -14.21
N LEU A 278 2.58 10.34 -15.47
CA LEU A 278 3.16 11.55 -16.07
C LEU A 278 2.13 12.67 -16.21
N MET A 279 0.88 12.36 -16.57
CA MET A 279 -0.21 13.34 -16.63
C MET A 279 -0.45 13.97 -15.25
N LEU A 280 -0.55 13.16 -14.21
CA LEU A 280 -0.73 13.63 -12.83
C LEU A 280 0.45 14.50 -12.39
N HIS A 281 1.68 14.04 -12.63
CA HIS A 281 2.90 14.78 -12.30
C HIS A 281 2.97 16.15 -12.97
N GLN A 282 2.59 16.23 -14.26
CA GLN A 282 2.58 17.51 -14.98
C GLN A 282 1.56 18.48 -14.37
N ALA A 283 0.35 18.01 -14.08
CA ALA A 283 -0.69 18.83 -13.46
C ALA A 283 -0.32 19.28 -12.04
N ASP A 284 0.35 18.41 -11.25
CA ASP A 284 0.90 18.75 -9.95
C ASP A 284 1.91 19.90 -10.05
N LYS A 285 2.85 19.81 -10.98
CA LYS A 285 3.84 20.89 -11.24
C LYS A 285 3.19 22.23 -11.64
N GLU A 286 2.12 22.20 -12.41
CA GLU A 286 1.42 23.40 -12.88
C GLU A 286 0.53 24.03 -11.78
N ALA A 287 0.21 23.27 -10.73
CA ALA A 287 -0.63 23.70 -9.61
C ALA A 287 0.13 24.49 -8.51
N HIS A 288 1.42 24.74 -8.66
CA HIS A 288 2.26 25.50 -7.70
C HIS A 288 2.10 27.00 -7.78
#